data_f77a89df1ed4d29d01485ade62695c9c
#
_entry.id   f77a89df1ed4d29d01485ade62695c9c
#
_cell.length_a   1.000
_cell.length_b   1.000
_cell.length_c   1.000
_cell.angle_alpha   90.00
_cell.angle_beta   90.00
_cell.angle_gamma   90.00
#
_symmetry.space_group_name_H-M   'P 1'
#
loop_
_entity.id
_entity.type
_entity.pdbx_description
1 polymer ?
#
loop_
_entity_poly.entity_id
_entity_poly.type
_entity_poly.pdbx_seq_one_letter_code
_entity_poly.pdbx_strand_id
1 'polypeptide(L)'
;MSPETLQGWVAVVGGLLAAIVGLFRYFNYRSKRDRLAEIGASFALTVDALASDNGTSRMAGAVLLRRFFDRHTEQGGRGRPYVAEAIEVMAGMLREEQPPRVQKVLADGLRYARELQDADLQHCDLTNAYVGRKTGDQWPVDLSRADLFGAHCDRASFKAVVARETVFVDAELRKTVFTGADCRNADFRRANLDDAKFAEDQKLPGADCRNADFRGATLSGARFEGAQIGGAKFEGVNGIPEQVGALLDQRMEGLPGAVVPREPPPR
;
A
#
# COMPACT_ATOMS: atom_id res chain seq x y z
N MET A 1 -19.11 -61.19 -26.88
CA MET A 1 -19.10 -59.86 -27.58
C MET A 1 -18.00 -59.93 -28.61
N SER A 2 -18.31 -59.64 -29.85
CA SER A 2 -17.28 -59.58 -30.89
C SER A 2 -16.37 -58.35 -30.69
N PRO A 3 -15.12 -58.42 -31.14
CA PRO A 3 -14.19 -57.24 -30.99
C PRO A 3 -14.76 -55.99 -31.66
N GLU A 4 -15.54 -56.10 -32.70
CA GLU A 4 -16.18 -55.00 -33.44
C GLU A 4 -17.25 -54.31 -32.62
N THR A 5 -18.04 -55.06 -31.83
CA THR A 5 -19.04 -54.45 -30.92
C THR A 5 -18.39 -53.71 -29.76
N LEU A 6 -17.24 -54.19 -29.24
CA LEU A 6 -16.49 -53.53 -28.19
C LEU A 6 -15.90 -52.20 -28.66
N GLN A 7 -15.31 -52.14 -29.86
CA GLN A 7 -14.79 -50.93 -30.47
C GLN A 7 -15.88 -49.88 -30.71
N GLY A 8 -17.07 -50.30 -31.15
CA GLY A 8 -18.23 -49.43 -31.34
C GLY A 8 -18.65 -48.76 -30.00
N TRP A 9 -18.72 -49.54 -28.92
CA TRP A 9 -19.05 -48.99 -27.60
C TRP A 9 -17.99 -48.04 -27.05
N VAL A 10 -16.71 -48.31 -27.27
CA VAL A 10 -15.60 -47.42 -26.86
C VAL A 10 -15.70 -46.10 -27.61
N ALA A 11 -16.00 -46.10 -28.90
CA ALA A 11 -16.15 -44.86 -29.67
C ALA A 11 -17.37 -44.04 -29.21
N VAL A 12 -18.51 -44.67 -28.92
CA VAL A 12 -19.71 -43.98 -28.40
C VAL A 12 -19.47 -43.39 -27.01
N VAL A 13 -18.89 -44.16 -26.11
CA VAL A 13 -18.56 -43.67 -24.76
C VAL A 13 -17.51 -42.54 -24.81
N GLY A 14 -16.47 -42.67 -25.64
CA GLY A 14 -15.47 -41.65 -25.87
C GLY A 14 -16.07 -40.33 -26.42
N GLY A 15 -16.99 -40.46 -27.39
CA GLY A 15 -17.71 -39.31 -27.93
C GLY A 15 -18.60 -38.60 -26.91
N LEU A 16 -19.33 -39.36 -26.08
CA LEU A 16 -20.13 -38.82 -24.99
C LEU A 16 -19.29 -38.12 -23.94
N LEU A 17 -18.17 -38.69 -23.52
CA LEU A 17 -17.25 -38.07 -22.60
C LEU A 17 -16.65 -36.78 -23.16
N ALA A 18 -16.25 -36.78 -24.44
CA ALA A 18 -15.74 -35.56 -25.10
C ALA A 18 -16.82 -34.47 -25.17
N ALA A 19 -18.07 -34.81 -25.45
CA ALA A 19 -19.18 -33.88 -25.46
C ALA A 19 -19.46 -33.31 -24.07
N ILE A 20 -19.45 -34.15 -23.03
CA ILE A 20 -19.62 -33.70 -21.62
C ILE A 20 -18.49 -32.73 -21.21
N VAL A 21 -17.24 -33.06 -21.51
CA VAL A 21 -16.09 -32.21 -21.24
C VAL A 21 -16.17 -30.88 -22.01
N GLY A 22 -16.61 -30.95 -23.28
CA GLY A 22 -16.85 -29.75 -24.10
C GLY A 22 -17.93 -28.83 -23.52
N LEU A 23 -19.07 -29.42 -23.12
CA LEU A 23 -20.15 -28.69 -22.45
C LEU A 23 -19.69 -28.09 -21.13
N PHE A 24 -18.96 -28.82 -20.31
CA PHE A 24 -18.43 -28.34 -19.04
C PHE A 24 -17.44 -27.16 -19.23
N ARG A 25 -16.55 -27.26 -20.24
CA ARG A 25 -15.66 -26.15 -20.63
C ARG A 25 -16.43 -24.94 -21.14
N TYR A 26 -17.46 -25.17 -21.96
CA TYR A 26 -18.30 -24.09 -22.47
C TYR A 26 -19.06 -23.36 -21.35
N PHE A 27 -19.70 -24.10 -20.43
CA PHE A 27 -20.40 -23.49 -19.29
C PHE A 27 -19.44 -22.77 -18.35
N ASN A 28 -18.26 -23.31 -18.07
CA ASN A 28 -17.25 -22.63 -17.29
C ASN A 28 -16.74 -21.34 -17.96
N TYR A 29 -16.52 -21.38 -19.27
CA TYR A 29 -16.09 -20.19 -20.02
C TYR A 29 -17.18 -19.11 -20.01
N ARG A 30 -18.42 -19.50 -20.28
CA ARG A 30 -19.57 -18.58 -20.25
C ARG A 30 -19.77 -17.97 -18.86
N SER A 31 -19.77 -18.78 -17.82
CA SER A 31 -19.89 -18.30 -16.44
C SER A 31 -18.78 -17.33 -16.04
N LYS A 32 -17.54 -17.59 -16.46
CA LYS A 32 -16.42 -16.66 -16.23
C LYS A 32 -16.61 -15.33 -16.97
N ARG A 33 -17.05 -15.38 -18.23
CA ARG A 33 -17.29 -14.18 -19.04
C ARG A 33 -18.42 -13.34 -18.48
N ASP A 34 -19.53 -13.96 -18.09
CA ASP A 34 -20.69 -13.28 -17.55
C ASP A 34 -20.33 -12.62 -16.19
N ARG A 35 -19.55 -13.30 -15.33
CA ARG A 35 -19.02 -12.75 -14.08
C ARG A 35 -18.07 -11.57 -14.30
N LEU A 36 -17.19 -11.64 -15.28
CA LEU A 36 -16.30 -10.52 -15.63
C LEU A 36 -17.08 -9.30 -16.12
N ALA A 37 -18.13 -9.52 -16.92
CA ALA A 37 -19.01 -8.44 -17.38
C ALA A 37 -19.76 -7.79 -16.21
N GLU A 38 -20.23 -8.58 -15.23
CA GLU A 38 -20.90 -8.09 -14.03
C GLU A 38 -19.94 -7.25 -13.15
N ILE A 39 -18.70 -7.72 -12.95
CA ILE A 39 -17.67 -6.98 -12.22
C ILE A 39 -17.37 -5.66 -12.94
N GLY A 40 -17.24 -5.67 -14.27
CA GLY A 40 -16.99 -4.46 -15.06
C GLY A 40 -18.14 -3.46 -14.98
N ALA A 41 -19.38 -3.90 -15.04
CA ALA A 41 -20.54 -3.04 -14.86
C ALA A 41 -20.59 -2.43 -13.45
N SER A 42 -20.28 -3.23 -12.41
CA SER A 42 -20.19 -2.74 -11.04
C SER A 42 -19.07 -1.72 -10.85
N PHE A 43 -17.92 -1.92 -11.53
CA PHE A 43 -16.81 -0.97 -11.52
C PHE A 43 -17.22 0.37 -12.16
N ALA A 44 -17.82 0.33 -13.36
CA ALA A 44 -18.29 1.53 -14.06
C ALA A 44 -19.29 2.32 -13.19
N LEU A 45 -20.28 1.67 -12.59
CA LEU A 45 -21.23 2.32 -11.69
C LEU A 45 -20.56 2.95 -10.46
N THR A 46 -19.48 2.32 -9.96
CA THR A 46 -18.72 2.87 -8.83
C THR A 46 -17.96 4.14 -9.24
N VAL A 47 -17.36 4.14 -10.43
CA VAL A 47 -16.67 5.31 -10.98
C VAL A 47 -17.67 6.45 -11.25
N ASP A 48 -18.83 6.15 -11.84
CA ASP A 48 -19.89 7.14 -12.07
C ASP A 48 -20.38 7.77 -10.74
N ALA A 49 -20.52 6.93 -9.68
CA ALA A 49 -20.88 7.44 -8.36
C ALA A 49 -19.82 8.36 -7.76
N LEU A 50 -18.52 8.06 -7.98
CA LEU A 50 -17.40 8.92 -7.58
C LEU A 50 -17.39 10.27 -8.33
N ALA A 51 -17.71 10.27 -9.62
CA ALA A 51 -17.75 11.45 -10.44
C ALA A 51 -19.00 12.33 -10.19
N SER A 52 -19.96 11.83 -9.39
CA SER A 52 -21.21 12.54 -9.11
C SER A 52 -20.98 13.81 -8.29
N ASP A 53 -21.71 14.89 -8.61
CA ASP A 53 -21.76 16.11 -7.80
C ASP A 53 -22.50 15.91 -6.48
N ASN A 54 -23.30 14.84 -6.37
CA ASN A 54 -24.00 14.49 -5.14
C ASN A 54 -23.02 13.87 -4.13
N GLY A 55 -22.81 14.57 -3.02
CA GLY A 55 -21.87 14.14 -1.97
C GLY A 55 -22.18 12.76 -1.36
N THR A 56 -23.46 12.36 -1.30
CA THR A 56 -23.85 11.02 -0.82
C THR A 56 -23.45 9.94 -1.82
N SER A 57 -23.70 10.20 -3.12
CA SER A 57 -23.31 9.28 -4.19
C SER A 57 -21.78 9.14 -4.27
N ARG A 58 -21.05 10.26 -4.19
CA ARG A 58 -19.58 10.27 -4.16
C ARG A 58 -19.04 9.50 -2.97
N MET A 59 -19.62 9.68 -1.78
CA MET A 59 -19.24 8.91 -0.59
C MET A 59 -19.51 7.41 -0.77
N ALA A 60 -20.65 7.03 -1.33
CA ALA A 60 -20.97 5.64 -1.64
C ALA A 60 -19.96 5.04 -2.62
N GLY A 61 -19.62 5.78 -3.69
CA GLY A 61 -18.57 5.40 -4.65
C GLY A 61 -17.22 5.16 -3.97
N ALA A 62 -16.80 6.08 -3.08
CA ALA A 62 -15.53 5.93 -2.32
C ALA A 62 -15.49 4.68 -1.43
N VAL A 63 -16.61 4.34 -0.79
CA VAL A 63 -16.73 3.10 0.00
C VAL A 63 -16.73 1.87 -0.89
N LEU A 64 -17.43 1.91 -2.04
CA LEU A 64 -17.56 0.76 -2.94
C LEU A 64 -16.27 0.49 -3.72
N LEU A 65 -15.50 1.53 -4.09
CA LEU A 65 -14.24 1.38 -4.83
C LEU A 65 -13.28 0.42 -4.13
N ARG A 66 -13.24 0.47 -2.80
CA ARG A 66 -12.42 -0.43 -1.98
C ARG A 66 -12.65 -1.90 -2.30
N ARG A 67 -13.85 -2.31 -2.70
CA ARG A 67 -14.18 -3.71 -2.99
C ARG A 67 -13.34 -4.30 -4.12
N PHE A 68 -12.81 -3.47 -5.02
CA PHE A 68 -12.04 -3.92 -6.18
C PHE A 68 -10.58 -4.23 -5.85
N PHE A 69 -10.06 -3.78 -4.71
CA PHE A 69 -8.70 -4.09 -4.25
C PHE A 69 -8.65 -4.70 -2.83
N ASP A 70 -9.78 -4.77 -2.13
CA ASP A 70 -9.86 -5.46 -0.85
C ASP A 70 -9.86 -6.98 -1.09
N ARG A 71 -8.77 -7.60 -0.67
CA ARG A 71 -8.54 -9.05 -0.81
C ARG A 71 -9.63 -9.94 -0.21
N HIS A 72 -10.46 -9.41 0.69
CA HIS A 72 -11.53 -10.15 1.34
C HIS A 72 -12.82 -10.15 0.54
N THR A 73 -12.85 -9.43 -0.60
CA THR A 73 -13.99 -9.39 -1.52
C THR A 73 -13.77 -10.29 -2.73
N GLU A 74 -14.85 -10.67 -3.38
CA GLU A 74 -14.75 -11.42 -4.64
C GLU A 74 -14.09 -10.63 -5.77
N GLN A 75 -14.23 -9.29 -5.75
CA GLN A 75 -13.71 -8.40 -6.78
C GLN A 75 -12.22 -8.07 -6.57
N GLY A 76 -11.73 -8.04 -5.33
CA GLY A 76 -10.40 -7.53 -4.98
C GLY A 76 -9.32 -8.56 -4.71
N GLY A 77 -9.59 -9.86 -4.95
CA GLY A 77 -8.60 -10.91 -4.79
C GLY A 77 -7.46 -10.81 -5.81
N ARG A 78 -6.28 -11.37 -5.49
CA ARG A 78 -5.09 -11.36 -6.35
C ARG A 78 -5.39 -11.82 -7.77
N GLY A 79 -4.92 -11.08 -8.77
CA GLY A 79 -5.14 -11.37 -10.19
C GLY A 79 -6.58 -11.15 -10.66
N ARG A 80 -7.38 -10.40 -9.90
CA ARG A 80 -8.72 -9.99 -10.30
C ARG A 80 -8.65 -8.77 -11.21
N PRO A 81 -9.59 -8.62 -12.15
CA PRO A 81 -9.68 -7.45 -13.00
C PRO A 81 -9.99 -6.21 -12.16
N TYR A 82 -9.54 -5.06 -12.62
CA TYR A 82 -9.79 -3.73 -12.04
C TYR A 82 -9.11 -3.42 -10.70
N VAL A 83 -8.18 -4.25 -10.20
CA VAL A 83 -7.42 -3.92 -8.98
C VAL A 83 -6.50 -2.73 -9.23
N ALA A 84 -5.74 -2.76 -10.32
CA ALA A 84 -4.85 -1.67 -10.69
C ALA A 84 -5.63 -0.39 -11.03
N GLU A 85 -6.65 -0.50 -11.86
CA GLU A 85 -7.52 0.61 -12.27
C GLU A 85 -8.23 1.24 -11.06
N ALA A 86 -8.65 0.45 -10.09
CA ALA A 86 -9.26 0.98 -8.87
C ALA A 86 -8.27 1.78 -8.01
N ILE A 87 -7.01 1.36 -7.97
CA ILE A 87 -5.94 2.09 -7.30
C ILE A 87 -5.65 3.40 -8.04
N GLU A 88 -5.58 3.37 -9.38
CA GLU A 88 -5.38 4.55 -10.21
C GLU A 88 -6.53 5.56 -10.07
N VAL A 89 -7.78 5.11 -10.11
CA VAL A 89 -8.95 5.97 -9.87
C VAL A 89 -8.88 6.60 -8.48
N MET A 90 -8.54 5.82 -7.47
CA MET A 90 -8.39 6.33 -6.10
C MET A 90 -7.27 7.37 -6.00
N ALA A 91 -6.11 7.10 -6.61
CA ALA A 91 -5.00 8.04 -6.65
C ALA A 91 -5.37 9.33 -7.38
N GLY A 92 -6.04 9.23 -8.53
CA GLY A 92 -6.56 10.38 -9.27
C GLY A 92 -7.49 11.24 -8.41
N MET A 93 -8.42 10.62 -7.71
CA MET A 93 -9.32 11.33 -6.78
C MET A 93 -8.57 12.00 -5.62
N LEU A 94 -7.52 11.37 -5.10
CA LEU A 94 -6.71 11.90 -3.99
C LEU A 94 -5.74 13.01 -4.42
N ARG A 95 -5.51 13.22 -5.71
CA ARG A 95 -4.76 14.37 -6.26
C ARG A 95 -5.62 15.63 -6.37
N GLU A 96 -6.93 15.46 -6.36
CA GLU A 96 -7.89 16.55 -6.42
C GLU A 96 -8.42 16.91 -5.04
N GLU A 97 -8.86 18.15 -4.86
CA GLU A 97 -9.52 18.57 -3.62
C GLU A 97 -10.83 17.82 -3.43
N GLN A 98 -10.92 17.06 -2.36
CA GLN A 98 -12.10 16.29 -1.99
C GLN A 98 -12.74 16.82 -0.71
N PRO A 99 -14.08 16.68 -0.55
CA PRO A 99 -14.69 16.88 0.75
C PRO A 99 -13.98 16.04 1.82
N PRO A 100 -13.68 16.57 3.02
CA PRO A 100 -12.79 15.92 3.99
C PRO A 100 -13.21 14.48 4.38
N ARG A 101 -14.51 14.19 4.35
CA ARG A 101 -15.02 12.83 4.62
C ARG A 101 -14.73 11.87 3.47
N VAL A 102 -14.84 12.34 2.23
CA VAL A 102 -14.56 11.53 1.02
C VAL A 102 -13.05 11.27 0.94
N GLN A 103 -12.24 12.32 1.09
CA GLN A 103 -10.78 12.22 1.12
C GLN A 103 -10.33 11.16 2.14
N LYS A 104 -10.83 11.25 3.38
CA LYS A 104 -10.46 10.30 4.42
C LYS A 104 -10.87 8.86 4.10
N VAL A 105 -12.04 8.63 3.51
CA VAL A 105 -12.49 7.27 3.13
C VAL A 105 -11.64 6.70 2.01
N LEU A 106 -11.27 7.52 1.01
CA LEU A 106 -10.37 7.11 -0.08
C LEU A 106 -8.98 6.80 0.47
N ALA A 107 -8.39 7.73 1.23
CA ALA A 107 -7.04 7.58 1.77
C ALA A 107 -6.92 6.38 2.74
N ASP A 108 -7.86 6.22 3.68
CA ASP A 108 -7.92 5.04 4.56
C ASP A 108 -8.21 3.74 3.77
N GLY A 109 -8.75 3.85 2.57
CA GLY A 109 -9.02 2.73 1.67
C GLY A 109 -7.75 1.99 1.28
N LEU A 110 -6.62 2.69 1.10
CA LEU A 110 -5.31 2.13 0.73
C LEU A 110 -4.87 0.96 1.62
N ARG A 111 -5.22 0.98 2.91
CA ARG A 111 -4.88 -0.10 3.84
C ARG A 111 -5.46 -1.48 3.48
N TYR A 112 -6.50 -1.52 2.66
CA TYR A 112 -7.12 -2.77 2.20
C TYR A 112 -6.45 -3.32 0.95
N ALA A 113 -5.76 -2.47 0.20
CA ALA A 113 -4.90 -2.88 -0.89
C ALA A 113 -3.65 -3.56 -0.32
N ARG A 114 -3.42 -4.81 -0.68
CA ARG A 114 -2.22 -5.54 -0.26
C ARG A 114 -0.99 -5.09 -1.04
N GLU A 115 -1.19 -4.84 -2.30
CA GLU A 115 -0.15 -4.69 -3.29
C GLU A 115 -0.28 -3.29 -3.88
N LEU A 116 0.36 -2.32 -3.21
CA LEU A 116 0.57 -0.97 -3.74
C LEU A 116 1.99 -0.83 -4.30
N GLN A 117 2.64 -1.97 -4.58
CA GLN A 117 3.95 -2.01 -5.21
C GLN A 117 3.89 -1.29 -6.54
N ASP A 118 4.88 -0.43 -6.77
CA ASP A 118 5.00 0.36 -7.98
C ASP A 118 3.79 1.31 -8.26
N ALA A 119 2.90 1.53 -7.27
CA ALA A 119 1.76 2.44 -7.44
C ALA A 119 2.21 3.89 -7.58
N ASP A 120 1.60 4.62 -8.51
CA ASP A 120 1.75 6.08 -8.63
C ASP A 120 0.78 6.80 -7.66
N LEU A 121 1.35 7.28 -6.55
CA LEU A 121 0.65 8.05 -5.51
C LEU A 121 1.24 9.46 -5.39
N GLN A 122 1.90 9.96 -6.45
CA GLN A 122 2.46 11.32 -6.49
C GLN A 122 1.37 12.35 -6.23
N HIS A 123 1.70 13.35 -5.39
CA HIS A 123 0.83 14.47 -5.03
C HIS A 123 -0.53 14.09 -4.42
N CYS A 124 -0.74 12.82 -4.03
CA CYS A 124 -1.97 12.40 -3.36
C CYS A 124 -2.10 13.05 -1.98
N ASP A 125 -3.33 13.47 -1.63
CA ASP A 125 -3.65 13.89 -0.26
C ASP A 125 -3.99 12.69 0.62
N LEU A 126 -3.02 12.28 1.41
CA LEU A 126 -3.09 11.23 2.41
C LEU A 126 -3.08 11.81 3.84
N THR A 127 -3.40 13.09 4.00
CA THR A 127 -3.41 13.76 5.30
C THR A 127 -4.35 13.05 6.28
N ASN A 128 -3.84 12.74 7.47
CA ASN A 128 -4.51 11.96 8.50
C ASN A 128 -4.92 10.54 8.07
N ALA A 129 -4.42 10.01 6.94
CA ALA A 129 -4.74 8.66 6.48
C ALA A 129 -4.19 7.59 7.41
N TYR A 130 -4.92 6.49 7.53
CA TYR A 130 -4.44 5.30 8.20
C TYR A 130 -4.13 4.20 7.17
N VAL A 131 -2.91 4.19 6.64
CA VAL A 131 -2.43 3.19 5.68
C VAL A 131 -1.82 1.97 6.41
N GLY A 132 -1.37 2.16 7.63
CA GLY A 132 -0.66 1.17 8.42
C GLY A 132 -1.46 -0.07 8.81
N ARG A 133 -0.73 -1.05 9.32
CA ARG A 133 -1.29 -2.31 9.83
C ARG A 133 -2.08 -2.08 11.13
N LYS A 134 -3.30 -2.62 11.23
CA LYS A 134 -4.03 -2.72 12.51
C LYS A 134 -3.64 -4.00 13.27
N THR A 135 -3.87 -3.94 14.58
CA THR A 135 -3.79 -5.16 15.43
C THR A 135 -4.76 -6.22 14.90
N GLY A 136 -4.24 -7.40 14.57
CA GLY A 136 -5.03 -8.49 13.98
C GLY A 136 -4.92 -8.63 12.47
N ASP A 137 -4.40 -7.65 11.74
CA ASP A 137 -4.13 -7.80 10.31
C ASP A 137 -3.00 -8.83 10.11
N GLN A 138 -3.24 -9.82 9.26
CA GLN A 138 -2.30 -10.91 9.02
C GLN A 138 -1.07 -10.45 8.22
N TRP A 139 -1.24 -9.43 7.36
CA TRP A 139 -0.22 -9.00 6.41
C TRP A 139 -0.08 -7.47 6.39
N PRO A 140 1.13 -6.94 6.30
CA PRO A 140 1.35 -5.51 6.11
C PRO A 140 0.85 -5.05 4.74
N VAL A 141 0.58 -3.77 4.61
CA VAL A 141 0.45 -3.10 3.31
C VAL A 141 1.84 -3.00 2.70
N ASP A 142 1.97 -3.33 1.43
CA ASP A 142 3.24 -3.29 0.70
C ASP A 142 3.23 -2.11 -0.29
N LEU A 143 4.00 -1.09 0.06
CA LEU A 143 4.26 0.13 -0.72
C LEU A 143 5.62 0.09 -1.42
N SER A 144 6.28 -1.07 -1.48
CA SER A 144 7.62 -1.13 -2.05
C SER A 144 7.65 -0.55 -3.46
N ARG A 145 8.60 0.36 -3.72
CA ARG A 145 8.77 1.09 -4.98
C ARG A 145 7.60 1.98 -5.40
N ALA A 146 6.58 2.15 -4.53
CA ALA A 146 5.54 3.13 -4.81
C ALA A 146 6.12 4.54 -4.86
N ASP A 147 5.56 5.39 -5.70
CA ASP A 147 5.97 6.77 -5.87
C ASP A 147 5.00 7.70 -5.11
N LEU A 148 5.48 8.30 -4.02
CA LEU A 148 4.78 9.31 -3.22
C LEU A 148 5.48 10.68 -3.34
N PHE A 149 6.10 10.97 -4.50
CA PHE A 149 6.71 12.27 -4.73
C PHE A 149 5.71 13.41 -4.48
N GLY A 150 6.09 14.38 -3.65
CA GLY A 150 5.25 15.54 -3.33
C GLY A 150 3.91 15.21 -2.67
N ALA A 151 3.69 13.99 -2.18
CA ALA A 151 2.44 13.63 -1.53
C ALA A 151 2.24 14.34 -0.19
N HIS A 152 0.99 14.70 0.11
CA HIS A 152 0.60 15.31 1.39
C HIS A 152 0.21 14.20 2.37
N CYS A 153 1.11 13.87 3.29
CA CYS A 153 0.95 12.76 4.24
C CYS A 153 0.99 13.22 5.71
N ASP A 154 0.75 14.49 5.98
CA ASP A 154 0.78 15.02 7.35
C ASP A 154 -0.11 14.20 8.29
N ARG A 155 0.45 13.79 9.44
CA ARG A 155 -0.23 12.97 10.44
C ARG A 155 -0.74 11.62 9.92
N ALA A 156 -0.31 11.19 8.76
CA ALA A 156 -0.64 9.85 8.27
C ALA A 156 0.04 8.78 9.12
N SER A 157 -0.54 7.59 9.13
CA SER A 157 0.04 6.44 9.80
C SER A 157 0.44 5.37 8.77
N PHE A 158 1.75 5.21 8.61
CA PHE A 158 2.40 4.12 7.86
C PHE A 158 2.95 3.04 8.82
N LYS A 159 2.28 2.82 9.93
CA LYS A 159 2.70 1.90 10.98
C LYS A 159 2.78 0.47 10.47
N ALA A 160 3.96 -0.16 10.61
CA ALA A 160 4.22 -1.53 10.19
C ALA A 160 3.91 -1.81 8.71
N VAL A 161 4.11 -0.85 7.81
CA VAL A 161 4.08 -1.05 6.35
C VAL A 161 5.40 -1.60 5.85
N VAL A 162 5.39 -2.19 4.66
CA VAL A 162 6.60 -2.44 3.87
C VAL A 162 6.72 -1.29 2.87
N ALA A 163 7.74 -0.44 3.03
CA ALA A 163 7.98 0.75 2.20
C ALA A 163 9.44 0.75 1.67
N ARG A 164 9.87 -0.41 1.17
CA ARG A 164 11.23 -0.55 0.60
C ARG A 164 11.32 0.18 -0.72
N GLU A 165 12.40 0.96 -0.88
CA GLU A 165 12.64 1.69 -2.14
C GLU A 165 11.48 2.65 -2.50
N THR A 166 10.58 2.94 -1.55
CA THR A 166 9.48 3.88 -1.75
C THR A 166 10.03 5.29 -1.88
N VAL A 167 9.49 6.07 -2.83
CA VAL A 167 9.89 7.44 -3.09
C VAL A 167 8.99 8.39 -2.30
N PHE A 168 9.55 9.08 -1.30
CA PHE A 168 8.92 10.15 -0.52
C PHE A 168 9.60 11.51 -0.76
N VAL A 169 10.23 11.68 -1.91
CA VAL A 169 10.94 12.92 -2.25
C VAL A 169 9.97 14.10 -2.26
N ASP A 170 10.37 15.21 -1.60
CA ASP A 170 9.54 16.42 -1.46
C ASP A 170 8.17 16.20 -0.78
N ALA A 171 7.91 15.06 -0.14
CA ALA A 171 6.65 14.77 0.52
C ALA A 171 6.50 15.54 1.86
N GLU A 172 5.25 15.94 2.17
CA GLU A 172 4.86 16.50 3.46
C GLU A 172 4.51 15.37 4.43
N LEU A 173 5.41 15.09 5.38
CA LEU A 173 5.33 13.95 6.28
C LEU A 173 5.35 14.37 7.76
N ARG A 174 4.89 15.59 8.07
CA ARG A 174 4.88 16.10 9.45
C ARG A 174 4.03 15.24 10.36
N LYS A 175 4.56 14.85 11.52
CA LYS A 175 3.87 14.03 12.52
C LYS A 175 3.43 12.66 11.99
N THR A 176 4.00 12.20 10.89
CA THR A 176 3.73 10.89 10.31
C THR A 176 4.32 9.79 11.17
N VAL A 177 3.65 8.63 11.24
CA VAL A 177 4.08 7.50 12.06
C VAL A 177 4.58 6.36 11.18
N PHE A 178 5.89 6.04 11.31
CA PHE A 178 6.57 4.93 10.64
C PHE A 178 6.99 3.80 11.61
N THR A 179 6.53 3.83 12.86
CA THR A 179 6.87 2.80 13.86
C THR A 179 6.68 1.38 13.30
N GLY A 180 7.72 0.56 13.33
CA GLY A 180 7.71 -0.81 12.80
C GLY A 180 7.68 -0.92 11.28
N ALA A 181 7.79 0.18 10.55
CA ALA A 181 7.84 0.16 9.09
C ALA A 181 9.20 -0.35 8.58
N ASP A 182 9.18 -1.03 7.45
CA ASP A 182 10.38 -1.41 6.72
C ASP A 182 10.62 -0.39 5.60
N CYS A 183 11.42 0.64 5.90
CA CYS A 183 11.77 1.75 5.02
C CYS A 183 13.18 1.58 4.40
N ARG A 184 13.67 0.36 4.25
CA ARG A 184 15.00 0.12 3.67
C ARG A 184 15.10 0.68 2.27
N ASN A 185 16.19 1.40 2.01
CA ASN A 185 16.45 2.08 0.74
C ASN A 185 15.36 3.09 0.34
N ALA A 186 14.45 3.48 1.23
CA ALA A 186 13.45 4.51 0.92
C ALA A 186 14.11 5.87 0.70
N ASP A 187 13.52 6.66 -0.18
CA ASP A 187 14.02 7.97 -0.57
C ASP A 187 13.19 9.08 0.07
N PHE A 188 13.70 9.68 1.15
CA PHE A 188 13.10 10.81 1.87
C PHE A 188 13.77 12.14 1.55
N ARG A 189 14.49 12.25 0.43
CA ARG A 189 15.19 13.49 0.09
C ARG A 189 14.25 14.68 0.06
N ARG A 190 14.65 15.75 0.75
CA ARG A 190 13.90 17.00 0.85
C ARG A 190 12.48 16.87 1.43
N ALA A 191 12.13 15.70 1.98
CA ALA A 191 10.85 15.53 2.66
C ALA A 191 10.77 16.34 3.96
N ASN A 192 9.59 16.80 4.29
CA ASN A 192 9.31 17.44 5.57
C ASN A 192 8.86 16.40 6.58
N LEU A 193 9.75 16.01 7.47
CA LEU A 193 9.58 14.96 8.49
C LEU A 193 9.51 15.53 9.91
N ASP A 194 9.17 16.81 10.08
CA ASP A 194 9.08 17.42 11.40
C ASP A 194 8.10 16.65 12.30
N ASP A 195 8.52 16.34 13.52
CA ASP A 195 7.79 15.53 14.50
C ASP A 195 7.44 14.10 14.01
N ALA A 196 8.01 13.62 12.90
CA ALA A 196 7.76 12.27 12.42
C ALA A 196 8.29 11.20 13.39
N LYS A 197 7.60 10.07 13.49
CA LYS A 197 7.93 9.01 14.42
C LYS A 197 8.41 7.75 13.71
N PHE A 198 9.70 7.50 13.73
CA PHE A 198 10.35 6.24 13.35
C PHE A 198 10.64 5.35 14.58
N ALA A 199 10.46 5.90 15.76
CA ALA A 199 10.75 5.25 17.02
C ALA A 199 9.86 4.04 17.29
N GLU A 200 10.38 3.13 18.11
CA GLU A 200 9.63 2.01 18.67
C GLU A 200 8.45 2.46 19.55
N ASP A 201 7.51 1.57 19.75
CA ASP A 201 6.49 1.70 20.79
C ASP A 201 6.37 0.39 21.59
N GLN A 202 5.40 0.31 22.50
CA GLN A 202 5.22 -0.86 23.36
C GLN A 202 4.94 -2.17 22.58
N LYS A 203 4.54 -2.10 21.33
CA LYS A 203 4.07 -3.24 20.52
C LYS A 203 4.93 -3.51 19.29
N LEU A 204 5.63 -2.50 18.80
CA LEU A 204 6.39 -2.58 17.55
C LEU A 204 7.80 -2.01 17.76
N PRO A 205 8.80 -2.59 17.09
CA PRO A 205 10.15 -2.03 17.07
C PRO A 205 10.18 -0.68 16.37
N GLY A 206 11.29 0.02 16.46
CA GLY A 206 11.55 1.18 15.61
C GLY A 206 11.57 0.79 14.13
N ALA A 207 11.44 1.77 13.27
CA ALA A 207 11.48 1.55 11.82
C ALA A 207 12.85 1.03 11.36
N ASP A 208 12.86 0.22 10.33
CA ASP A 208 14.08 -0.20 9.64
C ASP A 208 14.35 0.77 8.48
N CYS A 209 15.21 1.75 8.71
CA CYS A 209 15.61 2.79 7.75
C CYS A 209 17.02 2.55 7.19
N ARG A 210 17.50 1.30 7.18
CA ARG A 210 18.83 0.99 6.64
C ARG A 210 18.94 1.41 5.18
N ASN A 211 20.03 2.13 4.86
CA ASN A 211 20.31 2.70 3.55
C ASN A 211 19.24 3.70 3.05
N ALA A 212 18.33 4.18 3.89
CA ALA A 212 17.39 5.23 3.50
C ALA A 212 18.11 6.56 3.25
N ASP A 213 17.58 7.36 2.35
CA ASP A 213 18.16 8.64 1.95
C ASP A 213 17.34 9.80 2.51
N PHE A 214 17.85 10.47 3.56
CA PHE A 214 17.23 11.63 4.20
C PHE A 214 17.86 12.97 3.77
N ARG A 215 18.73 12.99 2.75
CA ARG A 215 19.46 14.22 2.38
C ARG A 215 18.55 15.39 2.10
N GLY A 216 18.85 16.51 2.75
CA GLY A 216 18.06 17.74 2.62
C GLY A 216 16.68 17.71 3.27
N ALA A 217 16.30 16.65 3.98
CA ALA A 217 15.05 16.58 4.69
C ALA A 217 15.02 17.50 5.92
N THR A 218 13.83 17.85 6.42
CA THR A 218 13.67 18.46 7.76
C THR A 218 13.27 17.38 8.76
N LEU A 219 13.93 17.37 9.92
CA LEU A 219 13.80 16.34 10.96
C LEU A 219 13.57 16.94 12.35
N SER A 220 13.14 18.21 12.45
CA SER A 220 12.94 18.88 13.73
C SER A 220 11.90 18.13 14.57
N GLY A 221 12.28 17.68 15.77
CA GLY A 221 11.40 16.88 16.63
C GLY A 221 11.13 15.45 16.16
N ALA A 222 11.75 15.01 15.06
CA ALA A 222 11.61 13.62 14.61
C ALA A 222 12.24 12.63 15.61
N ARG A 223 11.64 11.47 15.78
CA ARG A 223 12.03 10.47 16.77
C ARG A 223 12.47 9.17 16.13
N PHE A 224 13.68 8.70 16.48
CA PHE A 224 14.31 7.51 15.92
C PHE A 224 14.69 6.46 16.96
N GLU A 225 14.27 6.57 18.23
CA GLU A 225 14.66 5.62 19.28
C GLU A 225 14.30 4.18 18.89
N GLY A 226 15.29 3.30 18.91
CA GLY A 226 15.16 1.91 18.47
C GLY A 226 15.08 1.70 16.97
N ALA A 227 15.13 2.76 16.14
CA ALA A 227 15.17 2.63 14.70
C ALA A 227 16.55 2.15 14.21
N GLN A 228 16.57 1.38 13.14
CA GLN A 228 17.78 0.93 12.46
C GLN A 228 18.12 1.92 11.35
N ILE A 229 19.27 2.59 11.42
CA ILE A 229 19.70 3.62 10.47
C ILE A 229 21.03 3.31 9.78
N GLY A 230 21.53 2.08 9.88
CA GLY A 230 22.79 1.68 9.27
C GLY A 230 22.83 1.98 7.78
N GLY A 231 23.84 2.75 7.33
CA GLY A 231 23.97 3.17 5.93
C GLY A 231 23.00 4.25 5.47
N ALA A 232 22.13 4.78 6.34
CA ALA A 232 21.27 5.89 5.99
C ALA A 232 22.09 7.19 5.81
N LYS A 233 21.61 8.07 4.90
CA LYS A 233 22.29 9.31 4.52
C LYS A 233 21.55 10.51 5.10
N PHE A 234 22.27 11.39 5.79
CA PHE A 234 21.71 12.57 6.49
C PHE A 234 22.38 13.90 6.09
N GLU A 235 23.10 13.95 4.96
CA GLU A 235 23.77 15.19 4.56
C GLU A 235 22.76 16.30 4.25
N GLY A 236 23.01 17.49 4.80
CA GLY A 236 22.17 18.67 4.57
C GLY A 236 20.79 18.60 5.20
N VAL A 237 20.52 17.71 6.16
CA VAL A 237 19.27 17.71 6.93
C VAL A 237 19.19 18.93 7.85
N ASN A 238 17.97 19.42 8.10
CA ASN A 238 17.68 20.44 9.08
C ASN A 238 17.05 19.83 10.33
N GLY A 239 17.45 20.28 11.53
CA GLY A 239 16.86 19.83 12.79
C GLY A 239 17.16 18.37 13.13
N ILE A 240 18.39 17.93 12.89
CA ILE A 240 18.80 16.54 13.16
C ILE A 240 18.58 16.20 14.64
N PRO A 241 17.88 15.10 14.98
CA PRO A 241 17.71 14.70 16.37
C PRO A 241 19.04 14.38 17.05
N GLU A 242 19.19 14.76 18.32
CA GLU A 242 20.45 14.60 19.06
C GLU A 242 20.96 13.16 19.03
N GLN A 243 20.07 12.17 19.18
CA GLN A 243 20.42 10.74 19.16
C GLN A 243 21.01 10.31 17.81
N VAL A 244 20.46 10.85 16.71
CA VAL A 244 20.99 10.60 15.35
C VAL A 244 22.29 11.33 15.17
N GLY A 245 22.37 12.61 15.59
CA GLY A 245 23.59 13.42 15.56
C GLY A 245 24.75 12.76 16.28
N ALA A 246 24.52 12.22 17.48
CA ALA A 246 25.55 11.51 18.25
C ALA A 246 26.11 10.27 17.53
N LEU A 247 25.29 9.56 16.75
CA LEU A 247 25.74 8.43 15.94
C LEU A 247 26.57 8.89 14.72
N LEU A 248 26.15 9.98 14.08
CA LEU A 248 26.87 10.55 12.95
C LEU A 248 28.25 11.09 13.37
N ASP A 249 28.32 11.78 14.53
CA ASP A 249 29.58 12.28 15.12
C ASP A 249 30.58 11.16 15.41
N GLN A 250 30.09 9.97 15.77
CA GLN A 250 30.89 8.78 15.95
C GLN A 250 31.33 8.11 14.63
N ARG A 251 31.02 8.73 13.48
CA ARG A 251 31.24 8.19 12.14
C ARG A 251 30.63 6.80 11.94
N MET A 252 29.48 6.56 12.55
CA MET A 252 28.74 5.31 12.41
C MET A 252 27.85 5.27 11.14
N GLU A 253 27.91 6.31 10.31
CA GLU A 253 27.31 6.30 8.98
C GLU A 253 27.89 5.12 8.17
N GLY A 254 27.02 4.35 7.58
CA GLY A 254 27.41 3.21 6.75
C GLY A 254 27.72 1.91 7.51
N LEU A 255 27.63 1.89 8.85
CA LEU A 255 27.80 0.65 9.60
C LEU A 255 26.53 -0.21 9.53
N PRO A 256 26.62 -1.44 9.01
CA PRO A 256 25.50 -2.38 9.07
C PRO A 256 25.11 -2.62 10.54
N GLY A 257 23.84 -2.39 10.87
CA GLY A 257 23.34 -2.64 12.23
C GLY A 257 23.36 -1.46 13.19
N ALA A 258 23.69 -0.23 12.73
CA ALA A 258 23.53 0.96 13.57
C ALA A 258 22.07 1.13 13.99
N VAL A 259 21.82 1.20 15.31
CA VAL A 259 20.50 1.37 15.93
C VAL A 259 20.53 2.58 16.85
N VAL A 260 19.52 3.44 16.71
CA VAL A 260 19.42 4.61 17.59
C VAL A 260 19.11 4.17 19.03
N PRO A 261 19.92 4.60 20.02
CA PRO A 261 19.69 4.24 21.42
C PRO A 261 18.34 4.73 21.94
N ARG A 262 17.80 4.02 22.92
CA ARG A 262 16.63 4.49 23.68
C ARG A 262 17.02 5.67 24.57
N GLU A 263 16.12 6.64 24.69
CA GLU A 263 16.29 7.62 25.75
C GLU A 263 16.27 6.93 27.10
N PRO A 264 17.20 7.30 28.03
CA PRO A 264 17.12 6.81 29.40
C PRO A 264 15.79 7.29 30.03
N PRO A 265 15.16 6.52 30.92
CA PRO A 265 13.95 6.95 31.60
C PRO A 265 14.23 8.27 32.34
N PRO A 266 13.27 9.22 32.35
CA PRO A 266 13.44 10.47 33.09
C PRO A 266 13.75 10.16 34.56
N ARG A 267 14.77 10.84 35.10
CA ARG A 267 15.20 10.70 36.50
C ARG A 267 14.19 11.27 37.46
#